data_d9ddb497d398f64be8cd055d94f9dbe9
#
_entry.id   d9ddb497d398f64be8cd055d94f9dbe9
#
_cell.length_a   1.000
_cell.length_b   1.000
_cell.length_c   1.000
_cell.angle_alpha   90.00
_cell.angle_beta   90.00
_cell.angle_gamma   90.00
#
_symmetry.space_group_name_H-M   'P 1'
#
loop_
_entity.id
_entity.type
_entity.pdbx_description
1 polymer ?
#
loop_
_entity_poly.entity_id
_entity_poly.type
_entity_poly.pdbx_seq_one_letter_code
_entity_poly.pdbx_strand_id
1 'polypeptide(L)'
;MVRFPKAYTMVIDEQVKAMAIKDISTCGADEFVAKACVRLDCSRIKDDMRMMQTIGTPYKYEATRTLIGIDYALQQGWIDENKKDEYVSKLVALHKRNLKYEEDNPPIVYDKKKGLKKTTRTTRKKAKEGTLEGFEKPKKEKTQSAAQLNAQARAKLISKLKINI
;
A
#
# COMPACT_ATOMS: atom_id res chain seq x y z
N MET A 1 13.20 -14.78 -27.08
CA MET A 1 13.17 -15.07 -25.65
C MET A 1 13.37 -13.79 -24.86
N VAL A 2 12.32 -13.30 -24.22
CA VAL A 2 12.35 -12.07 -23.42
C VAL A 2 12.81 -12.40 -21.99
N ARG A 3 13.65 -11.55 -21.40
CA ARG A 3 14.17 -11.78 -20.04
C ARG A 3 13.87 -10.58 -19.13
N PHE A 4 13.41 -10.86 -17.92
CA PHE A 4 13.27 -9.84 -16.90
C PHE A 4 14.66 -9.43 -16.35
N PRO A 5 14.92 -8.14 -16.02
CA PRO A 5 16.24 -7.68 -15.61
C PRO A 5 16.67 -8.31 -14.26
N LYS A 6 17.81 -8.96 -14.23
CA LYS A 6 18.34 -9.67 -13.04
C LYS A 6 18.57 -8.75 -11.83
N ALA A 7 18.88 -7.48 -12.05
CA ALA A 7 19.05 -6.50 -10.95
C ALA A 7 17.80 -6.32 -10.08
N TYR A 8 16.62 -6.66 -10.62
CA TYR A 8 15.33 -6.54 -9.96
C TYR A 8 14.71 -7.89 -9.58
N THR A 9 15.56 -8.92 -9.50
CA THR A 9 15.22 -10.22 -8.90
C THR A 9 16.05 -10.44 -7.66
N MET A 10 15.65 -11.41 -6.83
CA MET A 10 16.37 -11.79 -5.61
C MET A 10 16.30 -13.30 -5.39
N VAL A 11 17.16 -13.81 -4.53
CA VAL A 11 17.05 -15.20 -4.05
C VAL A 11 15.92 -15.26 -3.04
N ILE A 12 15.05 -16.26 -3.17
CA ILE A 12 13.93 -16.48 -2.24
C ILE A 12 13.94 -17.93 -1.73
N ASP A 13 13.34 -18.11 -0.55
CA ASP A 13 13.28 -19.37 0.16
C ASP A 13 12.40 -20.41 -0.54
N GLU A 14 12.59 -21.69 -0.24
CA GLU A 14 11.77 -22.78 -0.74
C GLU A 14 10.30 -22.64 -0.33
N GLN A 15 10.02 -22.08 0.85
CA GLN A 15 8.65 -21.80 1.29
C GLN A 15 7.93 -20.83 0.36
N VAL A 16 8.62 -19.75 -0.06
CA VAL A 16 8.08 -18.76 -0.99
C VAL A 16 7.87 -19.35 -2.38
N LYS A 17 8.77 -20.23 -2.83
CA LYS A 17 8.60 -20.98 -4.07
C LYS A 17 7.35 -21.87 -3.99
N ALA A 18 7.18 -22.60 -2.90
CA ALA A 18 6.01 -23.44 -2.67
C ALA A 18 4.70 -22.62 -2.66
N MET A 19 4.72 -21.42 -2.07
CA MET A 19 3.57 -20.49 -2.12
C MET A 19 3.27 -20.01 -3.54
N ALA A 20 4.28 -19.67 -4.33
CA ALA A 20 4.09 -19.25 -5.73
C ALA A 20 3.48 -20.38 -6.56
N ILE A 21 3.97 -21.60 -6.38
CA ILE A 21 3.46 -22.82 -7.04
C ILE A 21 2.01 -23.07 -6.63
N LYS A 22 1.69 -23.01 -5.34
CA LYS A 22 0.32 -23.16 -4.85
C LYS A 22 -0.64 -22.15 -5.46
N ASP A 23 -0.22 -20.88 -5.49
CA ASP A 23 -1.08 -19.80 -5.99
C ASP A 23 -1.36 -19.96 -7.49
N ILE A 24 -0.33 -20.23 -8.31
CA ILE A 24 -0.54 -20.42 -9.75
C ILE A 24 -1.35 -21.69 -10.06
N SER A 25 -1.20 -22.74 -9.24
CA SER A 25 -2.00 -23.96 -9.37
C SER A 25 -3.47 -23.74 -9.00
N THR A 26 -3.75 -22.78 -8.13
CA THR A 26 -5.11 -22.50 -7.64
C THR A 26 -5.88 -21.59 -8.58
N CYS A 27 -5.24 -20.51 -9.07
CA CYS A 27 -5.93 -19.50 -9.88
C CYS A 27 -5.64 -19.59 -11.39
N GLY A 28 -4.68 -20.43 -11.81
CA GLY A 28 -4.24 -20.48 -13.18
C GLY A 28 -3.24 -19.38 -13.57
N ALA A 29 -2.53 -19.58 -14.70
CA ALA A 29 -1.42 -18.71 -15.06
C ALA A 29 -1.85 -17.29 -15.44
N ASP A 30 -2.94 -17.13 -16.19
CA ASP A 30 -3.42 -15.81 -16.62
C ASP A 30 -3.83 -14.93 -15.42
N GLU A 31 -4.61 -15.48 -14.50
CA GLU A 31 -5.07 -14.75 -13.32
C GLU A 31 -3.92 -14.49 -12.33
N PHE A 32 -2.99 -15.43 -12.17
CA PHE A 32 -1.81 -15.27 -11.35
C PHE A 32 -0.95 -14.10 -11.83
N VAL A 33 -0.65 -14.03 -13.14
CA VAL A 33 0.13 -12.94 -13.74
C VAL A 33 -0.64 -11.62 -13.70
N ALA A 34 -1.95 -11.62 -13.92
CA ALA A 34 -2.76 -10.41 -13.81
C ALA A 34 -2.73 -9.82 -12.39
N LYS A 35 -2.89 -10.66 -11.37
CA LYS A 35 -2.77 -10.26 -9.94
C LYS A 35 -1.37 -9.74 -9.61
N ALA A 36 -0.32 -10.38 -10.14
CA ALA A 36 1.06 -9.93 -9.95
C ALA A 36 1.29 -8.57 -10.60
N CYS A 37 0.80 -8.33 -11.81
CA CYS A 37 0.90 -7.04 -12.47
C CYS A 37 0.24 -5.90 -11.66
N VAL A 38 -0.91 -6.17 -11.03
CA VAL A 38 -1.57 -5.19 -10.15
C VAL A 38 -0.72 -4.88 -8.92
N ARG A 39 -0.12 -5.90 -8.29
CA ARG A 39 0.76 -5.72 -7.11
C ARG A 39 2.08 -5.04 -7.45
N LEU A 40 2.60 -5.27 -8.66
CA LEU A 40 3.85 -4.65 -9.13
C LEU A 40 3.66 -3.25 -9.71
N ASP A 41 2.44 -2.76 -9.84
CA ASP A 41 2.16 -1.44 -10.42
C ASP A 41 2.37 -0.31 -9.40
N CYS A 42 3.55 0.31 -9.44
CA CYS A 42 3.92 1.40 -8.51
C CYS A 42 2.99 2.63 -8.61
N SER A 43 2.34 2.85 -9.74
CA SER A 43 1.41 3.98 -9.91
C SER A 43 0.09 3.79 -9.16
N ARG A 44 -0.25 2.57 -8.75
CA ARG A 44 -1.46 2.23 -8.00
C ARG A 44 -1.28 2.24 -6.49
N ILE A 45 -0.04 2.45 -6.04
CA ILE A 45 0.30 2.40 -4.62
C ILE A 45 -0.06 3.74 -3.98
N LYS A 46 -0.74 3.71 -2.84
CA LYS A 46 -1.04 4.91 -2.05
C LYS A 46 0.26 5.55 -1.53
N ASP A 47 0.27 6.86 -1.38
CA ASP A 47 1.46 7.62 -0.99
C ASP A 47 2.11 7.15 0.31
N ASP A 48 1.33 6.70 1.29
CA ASP A 48 1.81 6.14 2.56
C ASP A 48 2.47 4.76 2.41
N MET A 49 2.05 3.97 1.41
CA MET A 49 2.63 2.65 1.10
C MET A 49 3.77 2.73 0.08
N ARG A 50 3.93 3.87 -0.57
CA ARG A 50 4.88 4.09 -1.66
C ARG A 50 6.33 3.79 -1.27
N MET A 51 6.73 4.15 -0.05
CA MET A 51 8.06 3.85 0.49
C MET A 51 8.32 2.34 0.65
N MET A 52 7.29 1.53 0.83
CA MET A 52 7.42 0.08 1.01
C MET A 52 7.40 -0.67 -0.32
N GLN A 53 6.83 -0.08 -1.36
CA GLN A 53 6.58 -0.77 -2.63
C GLN A 53 7.25 -0.12 -3.86
N THR A 54 8.08 0.89 -3.67
CA THR A 54 9.01 1.34 -4.71
C THR A 54 9.89 0.17 -5.20
N ILE A 55 10.61 0.33 -6.31
CA ILE A 55 11.48 -0.72 -6.89
C ILE A 55 12.60 -1.13 -5.91
N GLY A 56 12.19 -1.58 -4.74
CA GLY A 56 12.99 -2.06 -3.63
C GLY A 56 12.77 -3.54 -3.37
N THR A 57 13.09 -3.98 -2.15
CA THR A 57 13.00 -5.39 -1.74
C THR A 57 11.60 -6.01 -1.93
N PRO A 58 10.47 -5.37 -1.55
CA PRO A 58 9.15 -5.94 -1.76
C PRO A 58 8.80 -6.14 -3.23
N TYR A 59 9.21 -5.19 -4.09
CA TYR A 59 9.03 -5.30 -5.53
C TYR A 59 9.83 -6.47 -6.10
N LYS A 60 11.12 -6.58 -5.76
CA LYS A 60 12.00 -7.67 -6.21
C LYS A 60 11.47 -9.03 -5.79
N TYR A 61 10.97 -9.11 -4.57
CA TYR A 61 10.35 -10.32 -4.03
C TYR A 61 9.14 -10.75 -4.88
N GLU A 62 8.18 -9.87 -5.12
CA GLU A 62 6.98 -10.19 -5.89
C GLU A 62 7.30 -10.49 -7.37
N ALA A 63 8.25 -9.75 -7.97
CA ALA A 63 8.72 -10.03 -9.33
C ALA A 63 9.35 -11.42 -9.42
N THR A 64 10.24 -11.77 -8.50
CA THR A 64 10.89 -13.10 -8.48
C THR A 64 9.87 -14.22 -8.26
N ARG A 65 8.95 -14.03 -7.31
CA ARG A 65 7.87 -14.97 -7.03
C ARG A 65 7.02 -15.22 -8.28
N THR A 66 6.69 -14.17 -9.02
CA THR A 66 5.91 -14.27 -10.26
C THR A 66 6.65 -15.03 -11.34
N LEU A 67 7.94 -14.76 -11.54
CA LEU A 67 8.77 -15.47 -12.53
C LEU A 67 8.87 -16.96 -12.20
N ILE A 68 9.03 -17.33 -10.93
CA ILE A 68 9.07 -18.74 -10.50
C ILE A 68 7.74 -19.44 -10.80
N GLY A 69 6.60 -18.79 -10.54
CA GLY A 69 5.30 -19.34 -10.88
C GLY A 69 5.14 -19.58 -12.39
N ILE A 70 5.55 -18.61 -13.22
CA ILE A 70 5.53 -18.74 -14.69
C ILE A 70 6.43 -19.89 -15.17
N ASP A 71 7.65 -20.00 -14.64
CA ASP A 71 8.58 -21.06 -14.98
C ASP A 71 8.03 -22.44 -14.56
N TYR A 72 7.39 -22.53 -13.41
CA TYR A 72 6.71 -23.75 -12.98
C TYR A 72 5.55 -24.13 -13.91
N ALA A 73 4.71 -23.17 -14.31
CA ALA A 73 3.60 -23.43 -15.23
C ALA A 73 4.11 -23.94 -16.60
N LEU A 74 5.24 -23.43 -17.08
CA LEU A 74 5.89 -23.95 -18.28
C LEU A 74 6.38 -25.38 -18.09
N GLN A 75 7.05 -25.69 -16.96
CA GLN A 75 7.54 -27.03 -16.65
C GLN A 75 6.42 -28.08 -16.55
N GLN A 76 5.25 -27.66 -16.08
CA GLN A 76 4.06 -28.50 -15.99
C GLN A 76 3.29 -28.61 -17.33
N GLY A 77 3.70 -27.88 -18.36
CA GLY A 77 3.02 -27.85 -19.66
C GLY A 77 1.68 -27.10 -19.65
N TRP A 78 1.39 -26.29 -18.62
CA TRP A 78 0.17 -25.48 -18.54
C TRP A 78 0.20 -24.28 -19.49
N ILE A 79 1.39 -23.83 -19.85
CA ILE A 79 1.65 -22.77 -20.82
C ILE A 79 2.75 -23.21 -21.76
N ASP A 80 2.81 -22.63 -22.94
CA ASP A 80 3.90 -22.79 -23.91
C ASP A 80 4.95 -21.69 -23.80
N GLU A 81 6.05 -21.81 -24.52
CA GLU A 81 7.13 -20.83 -24.58
C GLU A 81 6.64 -19.44 -25.04
N ASN A 82 5.70 -19.41 -26.01
CA ASN A 82 5.15 -18.16 -26.54
C ASN A 82 4.36 -17.42 -25.46
N LYS A 83 3.56 -18.13 -24.68
CA LYS A 83 2.77 -17.61 -23.59
C LYS A 83 3.66 -17.12 -22.44
N LYS A 84 4.74 -17.86 -22.14
CA LYS A 84 5.77 -17.42 -21.21
C LYS A 84 6.39 -16.09 -21.65
N ASP A 85 6.81 -15.99 -22.92
CA ASP A 85 7.41 -14.76 -23.45
C ASP A 85 6.41 -13.60 -23.44
N GLU A 86 5.11 -13.84 -23.66
CA GLU A 86 4.05 -12.85 -23.51
C GLU A 86 3.98 -12.31 -22.05
N TYR A 87 3.94 -13.21 -21.07
CA TYR A 87 3.87 -12.82 -19.65
C TYR A 87 5.11 -12.06 -19.19
N VAL A 88 6.31 -12.54 -19.56
CA VAL A 88 7.55 -11.84 -19.25
C VAL A 88 7.61 -10.48 -19.93
N SER A 89 7.13 -10.36 -21.17
CA SER A 89 7.04 -9.08 -21.87
C SER A 89 6.12 -8.08 -21.16
N LYS A 90 4.96 -8.54 -20.66
CA LYS A 90 4.05 -7.71 -19.84
C LYS A 90 4.74 -7.21 -18.56
N LEU A 91 5.47 -8.09 -17.88
CA LEU A 91 6.23 -7.71 -16.68
C LEU A 91 7.36 -6.71 -17.00
N VAL A 92 8.08 -6.88 -18.09
CA VAL A 92 9.13 -5.96 -18.54
C VAL A 92 8.55 -4.59 -18.92
N ALA A 93 7.42 -4.56 -19.62
CA ALA A 93 6.74 -3.30 -19.98
C ALA A 93 6.28 -2.55 -18.74
N LEU A 94 5.67 -3.27 -17.79
CA LEU A 94 5.29 -2.72 -16.47
C LEU A 94 6.50 -2.18 -15.71
N HIS A 95 7.59 -2.94 -15.69
CA HIS A 95 8.83 -2.54 -15.02
C HIS A 95 9.40 -1.24 -15.61
N LYS A 96 9.46 -1.11 -16.94
CA LYS A 96 9.88 0.13 -17.59
C LYS A 96 9.00 1.32 -17.21
N ARG A 97 7.67 1.10 -17.14
CA ARG A 97 6.72 2.13 -16.69
C ARG A 97 6.96 2.52 -15.23
N ASN A 98 7.24 1.56 -14.36
CA ASN A 98 7.53 1.82 -12.96
C ASN A 98 8.83 2.62 -12.77
N LEU A 99 9.90 2.31 -13.53
CA LEU A 99 11.13 3.10 -13.52
C LEU A 99 10.86 4.56 -13.86
N LYS A 100 10.13 4.80 -14.94
CA LYS A 100 9.75 6.15 -15.32
C LYS A 100 8.88 6.84 -14.25
N TYR A 101 7.94 6.10 -13.66
CA TYR A 101 7.12 6.62 -12.57
C TYR A 101 7.96 7.02 -11.34
N GLU A 102 9.00 6.25 -10.98
CA GLU A 102 9.92 6.61 -9.89
C GLU A 102 10.79 7.82 -10.20
N GLU A 103 11.24 7.96 -11.45
CA GLU A 103 11.95 9.17 -11.91
C GLU A 103 11.08 10.42 -11.76
N ASP A 104 9.82 10.34 -12.22
CA ASP A 104 8.85 11.45 -12.14
C ASP A 104 8.40 11.73 -10.69
N ASN A 105 8.44 10.71 -9.84
CA ASN A 105 7.94 10.74 -8.46
C ASN A 105 8.97 10.10 -7.50
N PRO A 106 10.08 10.74 -7.20
CA PRO A 106 11.11 10.18 -6.35
C PRO A 106 10.56 9.85 -4.95
N PRO A 107 11.05 8.77 -4.31
CA PRO A 107 10.62 8.37 -2.98
C PRO A 107 10.91 9.49 -1.96
N ILE A 108 9.98 9.69 -1.02
CA ILE A 108 10.15 10.65 0.06
C ILE A 108 11.19 10.09 1.03
N VAL A 109 12.38 10.67 1.03
CA VAL A 109 13.43 10.33 2.02
C VAL A 109 13.11 11.04 3.32
N TYR A 110 12.70 10.29 4.35
CA TYR A 110 12.56 10.83 5.71
C TYR A 110 13.95 10.94 6.34
N ASP A 111 14.48 12.14 6.38
CA ASP A 111 15.69 12.42 7.12
C ASP A 111 15.37 12.46 8.63
N LYS A 112 15.63 11.34 9.32
CA LYS A 112 15.40 11.20 10.77
C LYS A 112 16.13 12.26 11.61
N LYS A 113 17.20 12.90 11.07
CA LYS A 113 18.00 13.91 11.77
C LYS A 113 17.44 15.32 11.68
N LYS A 114 16.57 15.60 10.70
CA LYS A 114 16.06 16.97 10.44
C LYS A 114 14.69 17.26 11.04
N GLY A 115 14.09 16.32 11.76
CA GLY A 115 12.72 16.47 12.24
C GLY A 115 11.78 16.83 11.07
N LEU A 116 10.53 16.41 11.11
CA LEU A 116 9.54 16.81 10.11
C LEU A 116 9.60 18.34 9.96
N LYS A 117 10.19 18.86 8.86
CA LYS A 117 9.91 20.22 8.47
C LYS A 117 8.40 20.28 8.27
N LYS A 118 7.71 20.89 9.25
CA LYS A 118 6.29 21.22 9.08
C LYS A 118 6.20 21.87 7.71
N THR A 119 5.62 21.16 6.75
CA THR A 119 5.20 21.76 5.50
C THR A 119 4.36 22.94 5.94
N THR A 120 4.88 24.13 5.78
CA THR A 120 4.13 25.35 5.99
C THR A 120 2.92 25.21 5.09
N ARG A 121 1.81 24.88 5.72
CA ARG A 121 0.49 24.87 5.11
C ARG A 121 0.40 26.19 4.37
N THR A 122 0.50 26.11 3.06
CA THR A 122 0.37 27.29 2.20
C THR A 122 -0.92 27.94 2.62
N THR A 123 -0.80 29.03 3.33
CA THR A 123 -1.95 29.83 3.74
C THR A 123 -2.66 30.19 2.46
N ARG A 124 -3.76 29.49 2.19
CA ARG A 124 -4.73 29.89 1.18
C ARG A 124 -4.93 31.38 1.38
N LYS A 125 -4.44 32.18 0.42
CA LYS A 125 -4.73 33.61 0.39
C LYS A 125 -6.23 33.74 0.57
N LYS A 126 -6.64 34.30 1.72
CA LYS A 126 -8.02 34.69 1.94
C LYS A 126 -8.40 35.62 0.81
N ALA A 127 -9.19 35.14 -0.13
CA ALA A 127 -9.95 36.01 -0.98
C ALA A 127 -10.74 36.91 -0.05
N LYS A 128 -10.63 38.21 -0.24
CA LYS A 128 -11.46 39.21 0.43
C LYS A 128 -12.90 38.93 -0.02
N GLU A 129 -13.64 38.26 0.81
CA GLU A 129 -15.06 38.10 0.62
C GLU A 129 -15.79 39.27 1.26
N GLY A 130 -16.72 39.77 0.47
CA GLY A 130 -17.68 40.73 0.89
C GLY A 130 -18.51 40.23 2.05
N THR A 131 -18.83 41.13 2.91
CA THR A 131 -19.70 41.07 4.07
C THR A 131 -21.05 40.41 3.70
N LEU A 132 -21.32 39.24 4.24
CA LEU A 132 -22.68 38.72 4.38
C LEU A 132 -23.01 38.76 5.87
N GLU A 133 -23.78 39.76 6.27
CA GLU A 133 -24.42 39.87 7.57
C GLU A 133 -25.49 38.77 7.71
N GLY A 134 -25.51 38.09 8.86
CA GLY A 134 -26.66 37.36 9.31
C GLY A 134 -26.56 35.85 9.44
N PHE A 135 -25.42 35.29 9.94
CA PHE A 135 -25.42 33.93 10.46
C PHE A 135 -24.79 33.86 11.85
N GLU A 136 -25.65 33.84 12.87
CA GLU A 136 -25.23 33.55 14.24
C GLU A 136 -24.66 32.13 14.29
N LYS A 137 -23.42 32.01 14.77
CA LYS A 137 -22.76 30.70 15.02
C LYS A 137 -23.48 30.00 16.16
N PRO A 138 -23.91 28.73 16.00
CA PRO A 138 -24.44 27.97 17.13
C PRO A 138 -23.33 27.81 18.18
N LYS A 139 -23.66 28.14 19.44
CA LYS A 139 -22.80 27.93 20.61
C LYS A 139 -22.41 26.46 20.68
N LYS A 140 -21.12 26.18 20.59
CA LYS A 140 -20.59 24.82 20.82
C LYS A 140 -20.88 24.42 22.25
N GLU A 141 -21.82 23.52 22.45
CA GLU A 141 -21.98 22.78 23.71
C GLU A 141 -20.69 22.02 23.97
N LYS A 142 -20.16 22.17 25.18
CA LYS A 142 -18.95 21.43 25.62
C LYS A 142 -19.34 19.97 25.78
N THR A 143 -19.08 19.17 24.77
CA THR A 143 -19.20 17.71 24.86
C THR A 143 -18.23 17.21 25.93
N GLN A 144 -18.76 16.61 26.99
CA GLN A 144 -17.94 16.00 28.04
C GLN A 144 -17.07 14.89 27.46
N SER A 145 -15.81 14.84 27.88
CA SER A 145 -14.90 13.82 27.36
C SER A 145 -15.34 12.43 27.85
N ALA A 146 -15.02 11.39 27.05
CA ALA A 146 -15.33 9.99 27.40
C ALA A 146 -14.78 9.58 28.78
N ALA A 147 -13.67 10.18 29.22
CA ALA A 147 -13.09 9.99 30.56
C ALA A 147 -14.00 10.54 31.67
N GLN A 148 -14.65 11.69 31.45
CA GLN A 148 -15.58 12.30 32.43
C GLN A 148 -16.87 11.49 32.56
N LEU A 149 -17.39 10.98 31.44
CA LEU A 149 -18.55 10.07 31.43
C LEU A 149 -18.28 8.77 32.17
N ASN A 150 -17.11 8.16 31.97
CA ASN A 150 -16.72 6.95 32.67
C ASN A 150 -16.51 7.17 34.19
N ALA A 151 -15.96 8.32 34.59
CA ALA A 151 -15.80 8.67 36.02
C ALA A 151 -17.15 8.84 36.71
N GLN A 152 -18.10 9.50 36.07
CA GLN A 152 -19.48 9.66 36.56
C GLN A 152 -20.23 8.34 36.69
N ALA A 153 -20.06 7.44 35.70
CA ALA A 153 -20.67 6.11 35.72
C ALA A 153 -20.13 5.27 36.90
N ARG A 154 -18.81 5.30 37.16
CA ARG A 154 -18.18 4.61 38.28
C ARG A 154 -18.66 5.17 39.63
N ALA A 155 -18.76 6.49 39.76
CA ALA A 155 -19.26 7.13 41.01
C ALA A 155 -20.70 6.73 41.31
N LYS A 156 -21.58 6.65 40.30
CA LYS A 156 -22.97 6.19 40.46
C LYS A 156 -23.08 4.71 40.85
N LEU A 157 -22.17 3.85 40.35
CA LEU A 157 -22.11 2.45 40.77
C LEU A 157 -21.69 2.29 42.22
N ILE A 158 -20.68 3.01 42.68
CA ILE A 158 -20.20 2.98 44.05
C ILE A 158 -21.26 3.49 45.05
N SER A 159 -22.00 4.53 44.67
CA SER A 159 -23.10 5.05 45.51
C SER A 159 -24.25 4.05 45.67
N LYS A 160 -24.57 3.28 44.61
CA LYS A 160 -25.60 2.22 44.68
C LYS A 160 -25.17 1.01 45.54
N LEU A 161 -23.86 0.68 45.56
CA LEU A 161 -23.34 -0.41 46.37
C LEU A 161 -23.26 -0.07 47.87
N LYS A 162 -23.22 1.21 48.28
CA LYS A 162 -23.19 1.63 49.69
C LYS A 162 -24.56 1.70 50.38
N ILE A 163 -25.64 1.44 49.65
CA ILE A 163 -27.00 1.53 50.21
C ILE A 163 -27.55 0.17 50.70
N ASN A 164 -26.78 -0.91 50.48
CA ASN A 164 -27.19 -2.28 50.86
C ASN A 164 -26.31 -2.88 51.99
N ILE A 165 -25.94 -2.09 53.03
CA ILE A 165 -25.36 -2.59 54.29
C ILE A 165 -26.19 -2.06 55.46
#